data_d6dc22ef444df6b7885585a7b529846a
#
_entry.id   d6dc22ef444df6b7885585a7b529846a
#
_cell.length_a   1.000
_cell.length_b   1.000
_cell.length_c   1.000
_cell.angle_alpha   90.00
_cell.angle_beta   90.00
_cell.angle_gamma   90.00
#
_symmetry.space_group_name_H-M   'P 1'
#
loop_
_entity.id
_entity.type
_entity.pdbx_description
1 polymer ?
#
loop_
_entity_poly.entity_id
_entity_poly.type
_entity_poly.pdbx_seq_one_letter_code
_entity_poly.pdbx_strand_id
1 'polypeptide(L)'
;MSTQNTQEKIVRALLKENGVIRSRDAREKGVHHEVLRRMVANGKIQKITRGQYVVSDHEFSGKISLAMVAKHIPHSVICLLSALDYHEIGTQNPYQVWIALAQKHWGSTLEYPPLKIIRYSEQTLAMGVEEVDVEGVTVRVFNIPKTVVDCFKYRNKVGIDVAVEA
;
A
#
# COMPACT_ATOMS: atom_id res chain seq x y z
N MET A 1 -21.80 -20.51 -22.55
CA MET A 1 -20.63 -19.90 -21.86
C MET A 1 -20.89 -19.95 -20.37
N SER A 2 -19.98 -20.54 -19.64
CA SER A 2 -20.18 -20.73 -18.22
C SER A 2 -20.05 -19.41 -17.44
N THR A 3 -20.85 -19.23 -16.42
CA THR A 3 -20.81 -18.13 -15.44
C THR A 3 -19.38 -17.87 -14.90
N GLN A 4 -18.56 -18.90 -14.95
CA GLN A 4 -17.17 -18.88 -14.52
C GLN A 4 -16.29 -17.98 -15.41
N ASN A 5 -16.47 -18.03 -16.72
CA ASN A 5 -15.71 -17.19 -17.66
C ASN A 5 -16.05 -15.69 -17.46
N THR A 6 -17.29 -15.39 -17.10
CA THR A 6 -17.73 -14.03 -16.80
C THR A 6 -17.07 -13.50 -15.52
N GLN A 7 -16.98 -14.32 -14.46
CA GLN A 7 -16.33 -13.92 -13.21
C GLN A 7 -14.82 -13.70 -13.36
N GLU A 8 -14.13 -14.53 -14.14
CA GLU A 8 -12.71 -14.31 -14.45
C GLU A 8 -12.49 -13.00 -15.22
N LYS A 9 -13.39 -12.64 -16.14
CA LYS A 9 -13.34 -11.34 -16.85
C LYS A 9 -13.50 -10.17 -15.87
N ILE A 10 -14.39 -10.28 -14.88
CA ILE A 10 -14.58 -9.26 -13.85
C ILE A 10 -13.28 -9.09 -13.05
N VAL A 11 -12.65 -10.18 -12.63
CA VAL A 11 -11.38 -10.14 -11.88
C VAL A 11 -10.29 -9.45 -12.71
N ARG A 12 -10.15 -9.80 -13.98
CA ARG A 12 -9.16 -9.17 -14.89
C ARG A 12 -9.42 -7.68 -15.07
N ALA A 13 -10.69 -7.28 -15.22
CA ALA A 13 -11.06 -5.87 -15.34
C ALA A 13 -10.71 -5.08 -14.07
N LEU A 14 -11.03 -5.63 -12.89
CA LEU A 14 -10.68 -5.02 -11.61
C LEU A 14 -9.17 -4.89 -11.41
N LEU A 15 -8.41 -5.92 -11.80
CA LEU A 15 -6.94 -5.87 -11.73
C LEU A 15 -6.35 -4.84 -12.69
N LYS A 16 -6.90 -4.73 -13.89
CA LYS A 16 -6.48 -3.73 -14.87
C LYS A 16 -6.75 -2.30 -14.39
N GLU A 17 -7.87 -2.10 -13.70
CA GLU A 17 -8.28 -0.80 -13.18
C GLU A 17 -7.53 -0.40 -11.90
N ASN A 18 -7.34 -1.34 -10.98
CA ASN A 18 -6.86 -1.07 -9.62
C ASN A 18 -5.46 -1.61 -9.32
N GLY A 19 -4.85 -2.36 -10.23
CA GLY A 19 -3.53 -2.99 -10.03
C GLY A 19 -3.52 -4.11 -8.98
N VAL A 20 -4.03 -3.83 -7.80
CA VAL A 20 -4.19 -4.76 -6.69
C VAL A 20 -5.65 -4.85 -6.30
N ILE A 21 -6.20 -6.06 -6.15
CA ILE A 21 -7.58 -6.26 -5.67
C ILE A 21 -7.61 -7.05 -4.36
N ARG A 22 -8.62 -6.77 -3.55
CA ARG A 22 -8.93 -7.58 -2.35
C ARG A 22 -10.05 -8.57 -2.66
N SER A 23 -10.04 -9.71 -1.97
CA SER A 23 -11.13 -10.70 -2.04
C SER A 23 -12.51 -10.07 -1.79
N ARG A 24 -12.56 -9.08 -0.91
CA ARG A 24 -13.79 -8.34 -0.59
C ARG A 24 -14.30 -7.57 -1.81
N ASP A 25 -13.43 -6.84 -2.49
CA ASP A 25 -13.79 -6.03 -3.68
C ASP A 25 -14.32 -6.95 -4.80
N ALA A 26 -13.67 -8.09 -5.00
CA ALA A 26 -14.12 -9.11 -5.95
C ALA A 26 -15.51 -9.66 -5.57
N ARG A 27 -15.73 -9.94 -4.29
CA ARG A 27 -17.02 -10.44 -3.79
C ARG A 27 -18.15 -9.44 -3.99
N GLU A 28 -17.90 -8.15 -3.77
CA GLU A 28 -18.87 -7.06 -4.00
C GLU A 28 -19.30 -6.98 -5.48
N LYS A 29 -18.43 -7.44 -6.40
CA LYS A 29 -18.72 -7.55 -7.84
C LYS A 29 -19.29 -8.92 -8.23
N GLY A 30 -19.68 -9.75 -7.28
CA GLY A 30 -20.29 -11.06 -7.52
C GLY A 30 -19.30 -12.17 -7.88
N VAL A 31 -18.01 -12.00 -7.62
CA VAL A 31 -16.99 -13.02 -7.84
C VAL A 31 -16.91 -13.97 -6.67
N HIS A 32 -17.05 -15.25 -6.93
CA HIS A 32 -16.92 -16.30 -5.93
C HIS A 32 -15.45 -16.49 -5.54
N HIS A 33 -15.18 -16.71 -4.26
CA HIS A 33 -13.82 -16.97 -3.75
C HIS A 33 -13.13 -18.14 -4.46
N GLU A 34 -13.87 -19.17 -4.85
CA GLU A 34 -13.35 -20.32 -5.58
C GLU A 34 -12.78 -19.95 -6.95
N VAL A 35 -13.31 -18.90 -7.59
CA VAL A 35 -12.77 -18.39 -8.86
C VAL A 35 -11.38 -17.81 -8.65
N LEU A 36 -11.18 -17.01 -7.59
CA LEU A 36 -9.86 -16.46 -7.24
C LEU A 36 -8.86 -17.59 -6.96
N ARG A 37 -9.27 -18.56 -6.16
CA ARG A 37 -8.44 -19.73 -5.82
C ARG A 37 -7.98 -20.50 -7.06
N ARG A 38 -8.90 -20.75 -7.98
CA ARG A 38 -8.60 -21.43 -9.26
C ARG A 38 -7.70 -20.58 -10.16
N MET A 39 -7.93 -19.28 -10.24
CA MET A 39 -7.06 -18.40 -11.02
C MET A 39 -5.62 -18.37 -10.49
N VAL A 40 -5.44 -18.44 -9.17
CA VAL A 40 -4.12 -18.60 -8.54
C VAL A 40 -3.51 -19.96 -8.92
N ALA A 41 -4.26 -21.05 -8.78
CA ALA A 41 -3.80 -22.40 -9.12
C ALA A 41 -3.39 -22.53 -10.59
N ASN A 42 -4.09 -21.83 -11.49
CA ASN A 42 -3.80 -21.81 -12.93
C ASN A 42 -2.74 -20.77 -13.32
N GLY A 43 -2.11 -20.09 -12.37
CA GLY A 43 -1.07 -19.08 -12.63
C GLY A 43 -1.55 -17.81 -13.33
N LYS A 44 -2.86 -17.54 -13.32
CA LYS A 44 -3.44 -16.32 -13.93
C LYS A 44 -3.31 -15.08 -13.06
N ILE A 45 -3.35 -15.27 -11.75
CA ILE A 45 -3.15 -14.22 -10.74
C ILE A 45 -2.24 -14.76 -9.63
N GLN A 46 -1.61 -13.85 -8.93
CA GLN A 46 -0.74 -14.18 -7.79
C GLN A 46 -1.32 -13.59 -6.51
N LYS A 47 -1.36 -14.42 -5.48
CA LYS A 47 -1.69 -13.96 -4.13
C LYS A 47 -0.46 -13.36 -3.48
N ILE A 48 -0.52 -12.10 -3.10
CA ILE A 48 0.60 -11.37 -2.49
C ILE A 48 0.52 -11.33 -0.96
N THR A 49 -0.70 -11.36 -0.43
CA THR A 49 -0.97 -11.50 1.01
C THR A 49 -2.39 -12.04 1.19
N ARG A 50 -2.78 -12.25 2.44
CA ARG A 50 -4.13 -12.73 2.73
C ARG A 50 -5.19 -11.81 2.15
N GLY A 51 -5.93 -12.30 1.17
CA GLY A 51 -7.02 -11.58 0.52
C GLY A 51 -6.61 -10.51 -0.49
N GLN A 52 -5.34 -10.47 -0.92
CA GLN A 52 -4.87 -9.54 -1.95
C GLN A 52 -4.21 -10.27 -3.13
N TYR A 53 -4.53 -9.82 -4.33
CA TYR A 53 -4.10 -10.47 -5.58
C TYR A 53 -3.65 -9.45 -6.62
N VAL A 54 -2.67 -9.86 -7.44
CA VAL A 54 -2.18 -9.13 -8.63
C VAL A 54 -2.15 -10.06 -9.83
N VAL A 55 -1.97 -9.52 -11.02
CA VAL A 55 -1.73 -10.34 -12.23
C VAL A 55 -0.38 -11.05 -12.09
N SER A 56 -0.29 -12.31 -12.50
CA SER A 56 0.92 -13.14 -12.32
C SER A 56 2.13 -12.64 -13.11
N ASP A 57 1.91 -11.98 -14.23
CA ASP A 57 2.94 -11.41 -15.09
C ASP A 57 3.30 -9.97 -14.69
N HIS A 58 2.74 -9.48 -13.59
CA HIS A 58 3.02 -8.15 -13.09
C HIS A 58 4.42 -8.09 -12.49
N GLU A 59 5.26 -7.24 -13.06
CA GLU A 59 6.54 -6.92 -12.45
C GLU A 59 6.30 -6.06 -11.20
N PHE A 60 6.65 -6.59 -10.05
CA PHE A 60 6.52 -5.85 -8.80
C PHE A 60 7.47 -4.66 -8.79
N SER A 61 6.92 -3.46 -8.89
CA SER A 61 7.68 -2.25 -8.58
C SER A 61 8.06 -2.24 -7.10
N GLY A 62 9.15 -1.56 -6.74
CA GLY A 62 9.50 -1.36 -5.33
C GLY A 62 8.41 -0.64 -4.53
N LYS A 63 7.41 -0.08 -5.21
CA LYS A 63 6.28 0.67 -4.63
C LYS A 63 5.02 -0.18 -4.44
N ILE A 64 5.00 -1.43 -4.90
CA ILE A 64 3.82 -2.31 -4.75
C ILE A 64 3.40 -2.47 -3.29
N SER A 65 4.35 -2.50 -2.37
CA SER A 65 4.09 -2.57 -0.94
C SER A 65 3.25 -1.40 -0.43
N LEU A 66 3.45 -0.22 -1.00
CA LEU A 66 2.67 0.99 -0.66
C LEU A 66 1.22 0.84 -1.11
N ALA A 67 1.00 0.31 -2.33
CA ALA A 67 -0.33 0.02 -2.84
C ALA A 67 -1.07 -1.03 -1.99
N MET A 68 -0.37 -2.07 -1.55
CA MET A 68 -0.93 -3.09 -0.66
C MET A 68 -1.39 -2.50 0.67
N VAL A 69 -0.56 -1.65 1.27
CA VAL A 69 -0.89 -0.97 2.53
C VAL A 69 -2.08 -0.03 2.35
N ALA A 70 -2.09 0.78 1.30
CA ALA A 70 -3.19 1.70 1.02
C ALA A 70 -4.52 0.98 0.80
N LYS A 71 -4.51 -0.17 0.15
CA LYS A 71 -5.70 -1.02 0.00
C LYS A 71 -6.20 -1.58 1.33
N HIS A 72 -5.28 -1.96 2.21
CA HIS A 72 -5.63 -2.58 3.49
C HIS A 72 -5.98 -1.55 4.56
N ILE A 73 -5.27 -0.42 4.57
CA ILE A 73 -5.46 0.68 5.53
C ILE A 73 -5.62 2.00 4.75
N PRO A 74 -6.81 2.27 4.18
CA PRO A 74 -7.01 3.41 3.26
C PRO A 74 -6.78 4.79 3.88
N HIS A 75 -6.92 4.92 5.20
CA HIS A 75 -6.71 6.18 5.91
C HIS A 75 -5.27 6.41 6.37
N SER A 76 -4.36 5.47 6.09
CA SER A 76 -2.94 5.63 6.39
C SER A 76 -2.27 6.62 5.43
N VAL A 77 -1.22 7.27 5.91
CA VAL A 77 -0.36 8.14 5.11
C VAL A 77 1.07 7.59 5.15
N ILE A 78 1.68 7.39 4.00
CA ILE A 78 3.09 6.97 3.92
C ILE A 78 3.96 8.10 4.48
N CYS A 79 4.85 7.78 5.40
CA CYS A 79 5.65 8.76 6.13
C CYS A 79 7.11 8.35 6.28
N LEU A 80 7.92 9.29 6.74
CA LEU A 80 9.32 9.09 7.16
C LEU A 80 10.15 8.32 6.11
N LEU A 81 10.77 7.20 6.49
CA LEU A 81 11.66 6.46 5.59
C LEU A 81 10.97 5.99 4.30
N SER A 82 9.73 5.57 4.39
CA SER A 82 8.98 5.14 3.20
C SER A 82 8.58 6.31 2.31
N ALA A 83 8.33 7.50 2.87
CA ALA A 83 8.10 8.70 2.08
C ALA A 83 9.41 9.19 1.42
N LEU A 84 10.54 9.14 2.12
CA LEU A 84 11.86 9.43 1.53
C LEU A 84 12.17 8.50 0.35
N ASP A 85 11.97 7.21 0.53
CA ASP A 85 12.16 6.22 -0.53
C ASP A 85 11.23 6.48 -1.72
N TYR A 86 9.96 6.79 -1.46
CA TYR A 86 9.00 7.15 -2.50
C TYR A 86 9.44 8.37 -3.32
N HIS A 87 9.92 9.41 -2.64
CA HIS A 87 10.41 10.64 -3.29
C HIS A 87 11.84 10.55 -3.81
N GLU A 88 12.48 9.39 -3.66
CA GLU A 88 13.87 9.14 -4.09
C GLU A 88 14.87 10.11 -3.44
N ILE A 89 14.65 10.39 -2.15
CA ILE A 89 15.50 11.26 -1.33
C ILE A 89 16.34 10.40 -0.39
N GLY A 90 17.65 10.65 -0.38
CA GLY A 90 18.59 9.89 0.45
C GLY A 90 18.86 8.49 -0.09
N THR A 91 19.48 7.67 0.75
CA THR A 91 19.94 6.32 0.40
C THR A 91 19.17 5.22 1.13
N GLN A 92 18.11 5.58 1.86
CA GLN A 92 17.35 4.65 2.68
C GLN A 92 16.49 3.72 1.81
N ASN A 93 16.52 2.43 2.14
CA ASN A 93 15.68 1.41 1.54
C ASN A 93 15.04 0.60 2.68
N PRO A 94 13.93 1.09 3.24
CA PRO A 94 13.34 0.46 4.42
C PRO A 94 12.73 -0.91 4.11
N TYR A 95 13.00 -1.92 4.94
CA TYR A 95 12.44 -3.25 4.81
C TYR A 95 10.95 -3.33 5.25
N GLN A 96 10.47 -2.31 5.95
CA GLN A 96 9.09 -2.18 6.40
C GLN A 96 8.47 -0.88 5.89
N VAL A 97 7.16 -0.86 5.76
CA VAL A 97 6.45 0.35 5.33
C VAL A 97 6.13 1.22 6.54
N TRP A 98 6.61 2.45 6.50
CA TRP A 98 6.36 3.45 7.55
C TRP A 98 5.07 4.20 7.23
N ILE A 99 4.08 4.10 8.11
CA ILE A 99 2.78 4.74 7.96
C ILE A 99 2.43 5.61 9.16
N ALA A 100 1.77 6.73 8.87
CA ALA A 100 1.19 7.62 9.85
C ALA A 100 -0.29 7.28 10.04
N LEU A 101 -0.72 7.16 11.28
CA LEU A 101 -2.10 6.98 11.66
C LEU A 101 -2.47 7.96 12.79
N ALA A 102 -3.74 8.37 12.84
CA ALA A 102 -4.25 9.13 13.98
C ALA A 102 -4.19 8.30 15.27
N GLN A 103 -4.04 8.97 16.41
CA GLN A 103 -3.92 8.29 17.71
C GLN A 103 -5.11 7.39 18.05
N LYS A 104 -6.29 7.71 17.55
CA LYS A 104 -7.54 6.97 17.81
C LYS A 104 -7.77 5.78 16.88
N HIS A 105 -7.03 5.67 15.80
CA HIS A 105 -7.20 4.57 14.86
C HIS A 105 -6.43 3.33 15.30
N TRP A 106 -7.15 2.22 15.41
CA TRP A 106 -6.53 0.91 15.63
C TRP A 106 -5.78 0.50 14.37
N GLY A 107 -4.52 0.11 14.56
CA GLY A 107 -3.75 -0.45 13.46
C GLY A 107 -4.36 -1.78 13.03
N SER A 108 -4.54 -1.96 11.75
CA SER A 108 -4.89 -3.26 11.18
C SER A 108 -3.66 -4.16 11.16
N THR A 109 -3.84 -5.42 11.47
CA THR A 109 -2.77 -6.41 11.32
C THR A 109 -2.62 -6.79 9.86
N LEU A 110 -1.50 -6.45 9.27
CA LEU A 110 -1.11 -6.86 7.93
C LEU A 110 0.09 -7.81 8.08
N GLU A 111 -0.03 -9.01 7.50
CA GLU A 111 1.05 -10.00 7.59
C GLU A 111 2.26 -9.60 6.74
N TYR A 112 2.00 -8.99 5.59
CA TYR A 112 3.01 -8.49 4.67
C TYR A 112 2.46 -7.31 3.85
N PRO A 113 3.24 -6.24 3.60
CA PRO A 113 4.58 -6.00 4.13
C PRO A 113 4.59 -5.69 5.63
N PRO A 114 5.74 -5.83 6.32
CA PRO A 114 5.86 -5.39 7.71
C PRO A 114 5.58 -3.89 7.83
N LEU A 115 4.90 -3.48 8.89
CA LEU A 115 4.53 -2.09 9.12
C LEU A 115 5.28 -1.48 10.29
N LYS A 116 5.67 -0.21 10.13
CA LYS A 116 6.08 0.67 11.23
C LYS A 116 5.03 1.78 11.36
N ILE A 117 4.25 1.74 12.42
CA ILE A 117 3.16 2.70 12.66
C ILE A 117 3.68 3.84 13.52
N ILE A 118 3.50 5.07 13.04
CA ILE A 118 3.79 6.29 13.77
C ILE A 118 2.47 7.02 14.05
N ARG A 119 2.25 7.37 15.29
CA ARG A 119 1.03 8.05 15.71
C ARG A 119 1.18 9.55 15.57
N TYR A 120 0.22 10.17 14.90
CA TYR A 120 0.14 11.61 14.68
C TYR A 120 -1.15 12.16 15.31
N SER A 121 -1.15 13.44 15.68
CA SER A 121 -2.41 14.13 15.95
C SER A 121 -3.20 14.29 14.66
N GLU A 122 -4.52 14.41 14.74
CA GLU A 122 -5.36 14.60 13.55
C GLU A 122 -4.94 15.82 12.74
N GLN A 123 -4.57 16.90 13.41
CA GLN A 123 -4.12 18.14 12.79
C GLN A 123 -2.83 17.95 11.99
N THR A 124 -1.82 17.31 12.58
CA THR A 124 -0.53 17.09 11.88
C THR A 124 -0.62 16.02 10.82
N LEU A 125 -1.51 15.06 10.97
CA LEU A 125 -1.77 14.02 9.97
C LEU A 125 -2.38 14.59 8.69
N ALA A 126 -3.19 15.64 8.79
CA ALA A 126 -3.85 16.28 7.67
C ALA A 126 -2.92 17.21 6.87
N MET A 127 -1.76 17.58 7.41
CA MET A 127 -0.83 18.53 6.80
C MET A 127 0.13 17.85 5.84
N GLY A 128 0.28 18.41 4.64
CA GLY A 128 1.28 17.99 3.66
C GLY A 128 0.99 16.63 3.02
N VAL A 129 -0.25 16.23 2.94
CA VAL A 129 -0.68 14.97 2.31
C VAL A 129 -0.85 15.18 0.80
N GLU A 130 -0.25 14.30 0.01
CA GLU A 130 -0.48 14.17 -1.42
C GLU A 130 -1.15 12.83 -1.71
N GLU A 131 -2.05 12.81 -2.69
CA GLU A 131 -2.62 11.60 -3.23
C GLU A 131 -1.92 11.27 -4.56
N VAL A 132 -1.36 10.07 -4.62
CA VAL A 132 -0.60 9.60 -5.79
C VAL A 132 -1.14 8.25 -6.26
N ASP A 133 -1.02 7.97 -7.54
CA ASP A 133 -1.33 6.65 -8.09
C ASP A 133 -0.08 5.76 -8.00
N VAL A 134 -0.24 4.61 -7.37
CA VAL A 134 0.78 3.56 -7.30
C VAL A 134 0.13 2.26 -7.73
N GLU A 135 0.54 1.74 -8.88
CA GLU A 135 0.00 0.48 -9.44
C GLU A 135 -1.53 0.47 -9.54
N GLY A 136 -2.13 1.59 -9.94
CA GLY A 136 -3.58 1.76 -10.07
C GLY A 136 -4.32 1.98 -8.73
N VAL A 137 -3.59 2.13 -7.62
CA VAL A 137 -4.15 2.37 -6.28
C VAL A 137 -3.82 3.78 -5.84
N THR A 138 -4.81 4.52 -5.34
CA THR A 138 -4.57 5.82 -4.71
C THR A 138 -3.90 5.64 -3.36
N VAL A 139 -2.68 6.16 -3.25
CA VAL A 139 -1.86 6.12 -2.05
C VAL A 139 -1.69 7.54 -1.51
N ARG A 140 -1.88 7.70 -0.20
CA ARG A 140 -1.61 8.97 0.48
C ARG A 140 -0.17 8.97 0.99
N VAL A 141 0.60 9.98 0.64
CA VAL A 141 2.00 10.14 1.05
C VAL A 141 2.24 11.59 1.51
N PHE A 142 3.06 11.78 2.52
CA PHE A 142 3.49 13.12 2.89
C PHE A 142 4.41 13.70 1.81
N ASN A 143 4.22 14.98 1.50
CA ASN A 143 5.05 15.70 0.55
C ASN A 143 6.50 15.86 1.07
N ILE A 144 7.40 16.30 0.19
CA ILE A 144 8.82 16.46 0.51
C ILE A 144 9.07 17.36 1.72
N PRO A 145 8.53 18.60 1.78
CA PRO A 145 8.77 19.46 2.94
C PRO A 145 8.30 18.86 4.26
N LYS A 146 7.12 18.27 4.27
CA LYS A 146 6.56 17.60 5.46
C LYS A 146 7.44 16.43 5.89
N THR A 147 7.87 15.61 4.94
CA THR A 147 8.72 14.44 5.20
C THR A 147 10.06 14.85 5.81
N VAL A 148 10.72 15.85 5.26
CA VAL A 148 11.99 16.37 5.78
C VAL A 148 11.83 16.88 7.22
N VAL A 149 10.83 17.71 7.48
CA VAL A 149 10.54 18.25 8.83
C VAL A 149 10.26 17.12 9.81
N ASP A 150 9.46 16.14 9.41
CA ASP A 150 9.12 14.98 10.26
C ASP A 150 10.34 14.10 10.55
N CYS A 151 11.27 13.95 9.61
CA CYS A 151 12.52 13.23 9.87
C CYS A 151 13.35 13.87 10.99
N PHE A 152 13.40 15.20 11.04
CA PHE A 152 14.03 15.92 12.17
C PHE A 152 13.25 15.78 13.46
N LYS A 153 11.93 15.87 13.42
CA LYS A 153 11.04 15.67 14.57
C LYS A 153 11.21 14.26 15.16
N TYR A 154 11.28 13.25 14.30
CA TYR A 154 11.40 11.85 14.71
C TYR A 154 12.83 11.30 14.57
N ARG A 155 13.86 12.16 14.65
CA ARG A 155 15.27 11.77 14.52
C ARG A 155 15.71 10.64 15.46
N ASN A 156 15.05 10.51 16.61
CA ASN A 156 15.32 9.41 17.55
C ASN A 156 14.81 8.05 17.04
N LYS A 157 13.87 8.06 16.07
CA LYS A 157 13.33 6.84 15.45
C LYS A 157 14.00 6.51 14.13
N VAL A 158 14.33 7.51 13.32
CA VAL A 158 14.91 7.33 11.98
C VAL A 158 16.43 7.49 11.96
N GLY A 159 17.00 8.18 12.96
CA GLY A 159 18.39 8.56 13.01
C GLY A 159 18.64 9.98 12.52
N ILE A 160 19.54 10.70 13.20
CA ILE A 160 19.90 12.07 12.82
C ILE A 160 20.58 12.11 11.44
N ASP A 161 21.35 11.10 11.09
CA ASP A 161 22.03 10.99 9.81
C ASP A 161 21.04 10.98 8.65
N VAL A 162 19.94 10.25 8.79
CA VAL A 162 18.84 10.20 7.82
C VAL A 162 18.19 11.57 7.65
N ALA A 163 17.92 12.25 8.77
CA ALA A 163 17.30 13.57 8.74
C ALA A 163 18.21 14.64 8.06
N VAL A 164 19.52 14.55 8.27
CA VAL A 164 20.49 15.44 7.64
C VAL A 164 20.67 15.14 6.16
N GLU A 165 20.62 13.87 5.77
CA GLU A 165 20.69 13.45 4.36
C GLU A 165 19.46 13.89 3.55
N ALA A 166 18.30 13.98 4.19
CA ALA A 166 17.06 14.39 3.56
C ALA A 166 17.03 15.90 3.29
#